data_d145e679d221ec176e84c77085556b9b
#
_entry.id   d145e679d221ec176e84c77085556b9b
#
_cell.length_a   1.000
_cell.length_b   1.000
_cell.length_c   1.000
_cell.angle_alpha   90.00
_cell.angle_beta   90.00
_cell.angle_gamma   90.00
#
_symmetry.space_group_name_H-M   'P 1'
#
loop_
_entity.id
_entity.type
_entity.pdbx_description
1 polymer ?
#
loop_
_entity_poly.entity_id
_entity_poly.type
_entity_poly.pdbx_seq_one_letter_code
_entity_poly.pdbx_strand_id
1 'polypeptide(L)'
;MATLKVKDVSGKDAGTVELDDDMFAVQPNVPVMHQVVTAQLAARRSGTQSTKTRAEVSGGGRKPYAQKGTGNARQGSIRGPHFSGGGVALGPKPRKYDQKTPKKMVKLALKSALSDRANEGKIIVVDSWGIDSPKTKTAKLALDALGIDGTALVVVGRDDAAAAMSFRNLPKVQLIGPGELNAYDVLCNEYIVFTKDLVPVSVVGDGSATTEPAAKKPAAKKPAAKKPAAEKVVDVETAPYGAGSHAATEDDSEPKGFPIKGNADSMLYHGPDSPYYSQTVAEVWFATEEAAEAAGFSKPASVQAAEEAAEEAAAEEAAADDEATKEGA
;
A
#
# COMPACT_ATOMS: atom_id res chain seq x y z
N MET A 1 35.47 -4.02 -7.10
CA MET A 1 34.71 -2.79 -7.35
C MET A 1 34.88 -2.39 -8.80
N ALA A 2 33.80 -2.39 -9.58
CA ALA A 2 33.83 -1.92 -10.95
C ALA A 2 33.75 -0.38 -10.95
N THR A 3 34.69 0.29 -11.62
CA THR A 3 34.68 1.75 -11.77
C THR A 3 34.11 2.10 -13.14
N LEU A 4 33.13 2.99 -13.18
CA LEU A 4 32.59 3.55 -14.41
C LEU A 4 33.05 5.00 -14.60
N LYS A 5 33.27 5.36 -15.86
CA LYS A 5 33.52 6.76 -16.23
C LYS A 5 32.21 7.54 -16.21
N VAL A 6 32.22 8.65 -15.51
CA VAL A 6 31.14 9.66 -15.57
C VAL A 6 31.36 10.48 -16.84
N LYS A 7 30.31 10.61 -17.64
CA LYS A 7 30.32 11.43 -18.85
C LYS A 7 29.53 12.72 -18.65
N ASP A 8 29.95 13.77 -19.28
CA ASP A 8 29.15 14.98 -19.47
C ASP A 8 28.12 14.78 -20.60
N VAL A 9 27.14 15.65 -20.70
CA VAL A 9 26.10 15.68 -21.76
C VAL A 9 26.74 15.72 -23.17
N SER A 10 27.96 16.27 -23.30
CA SER A 10 28.73 16.27 -24.54
C SER A 10 29.51 14.98 -24.82
N GLY A 11 29.39 13.94 -24.00
CA GLY A 11 30.09 12.66 -24.15
C GLY A 11 31.55 12.64 -23.67
N LYS A 12 32.05 13.75 -23.07
CA LYS A 12 33.39 13.83 -22.52
C LYS A 12 33.45 13.23 -21.11
N ASP A 13 34.58 12.63 -20.77
CA ASP A 13 34.82 12.08 -19.44
C ASP A 13 34.90 13.24 -18.41
N ALA A 14 34.03 13.23 -17.43
CA ALA A 14 33.92 14.23 -16.35
C ALA A 14 34.41 13.70 -14.99
N GLY A 15 34.67 12.40 -14.88
CA GLY A 15 35.13 11.78 -13.64
C GLY A 15 34.95 10.27 -13.63
N THR A 16 35.06 9.68 -12.45
CA THR A 16 34.80 8.25 -12.22
C THR A 16 33.89 8.04 -11.03
N VAL A 17 33.02 7.04 -11.09
CA VAL A 17 32.17 6.59 -9.98
C VAL A 17 32.45 5.14 -9.71
N GLU A 18 32.59 4.78 -8.45
CA GLU A 18 32.70 3.39 -8.01
C GLU A 18 31.31 2.78 -7.89
N LEU A 19 31.10 1.65 -8.57
CA LEU A 19 29.86 0.88 -8.45
C LEU A 19 29.92 -0.03 -7.24
N ASP A 20 28.80 -0.15 -6.56
CA ASP A 20 28.62 -1.06 -5.44
C ASP A 20 28.61 -2.51 -5.91
N ASP A 21 29.55 -3.32 -5.44
CA ASP A 21 29.67 -4.73 -5.79
C ASP A 21 28.42 -5.54 -5.43
N ASP A 22 27.74 -5.18 -4.36
CA ASP A 22 26.49 -5.80 -3.93
C ASP A 22 25.33 -5.59 -4.92
N MET A 23 25.38 -4.53 -5.72
CA MET A 23 24.35 -4.20 -6.70
C MET A 23 24.74 -4.59 -8.13
N PHE A 24 26.02 -4.49 -8.49
CA PHE A 24 26.47 -4.59 -9.86
C PHE A 24 27.45 -5.73 -10.14
N ALA A 25 27.91 -6.46 -9.12
CA ALA A 25 28.85 -7.59 -9.27
C ALA A 25 28.22 -8.94 -8.88
N VAL A 26 26.90 -9.03 -8.83
CA VAL A 26 26.19 -10.27 -8.52
C VAL A 26 26.14 -11.17 -9.77
N GLN A 27 26.39 -12.47 -9.60
CA GLN A 27 26.21 -13.43 -10.69
C GLN A 27 24.74 -13.44 -11.16
N PRO A 28 24.47 -13.21 -12.46
CA PRO A 28 23.11 -13.17 -12.98
C PRO A 28 22.36 -14.49 -12.79
N ASN A 29 21.17 -14.43 -12.18
CA ASN A 29 20.30 -15.59 -11.93
C ASN A 29 19.07 -15.52 -12.84
N VAL A 30 19.16 -16.13 -14.02
CA VAL A 30 18.11 -16.11 -15.05
C VAL A 30 16.77 -16.68 -14.54
N PRO A 31 16.68 -17.82 -13.83
CA PRO A 31 15.42 -18.34 -13.29
C PRO A 31 14.69 -17.35 -12.37
N VAL A 32 15.44 -16.65 -11.50
CA VAL A 32 14.86 -15.66 -10.58
C VAL A 32 14.35 -14.44 -11.34
N MET A 33 15.13 -13.93 -12.31
CA MET A 33 14.68 -12.83 -13.16
C MET A 33 13.41 -13.20 -13.93
N HIS A 34 13.36 -14.39 -14.54
CA HIS A 34 12.19 -14.86 -15.28
C HIS A 34 10.94 -14.94 -14.39
N GLN A 35 11.05 -15.52 -13.19
CA GLN A 35 9.92 -15.63 -12.27
C GLN A 35 9.39 -14.27 -11.82
N VAL A 36 10.27 -13.32 -11.49
CA VAL A 36 9.88 -11.97 -11.08
C VAL A 36 9.23 -11.20 -12.23
N VAL A 37 9.81 -11.25 -13.42
CA VAL A 37 9.24 -10.61 -14.62
C VAL A 37 7.87 -11.19 -14.98
N THR A 38 7.71 -12.51 -14.92
CA THR A 38 6.42 -13.17 -15.17
C THR A 38 5.37 -12.72 -14.15
N ALA A 39 5.72 -12.62 -12.87
CA ALA A 39 4.83 -12.11 -11.82
C ALA A 39 4.43 -10.64 -12.06
N GLN A 40 5.38 -9.80 -12.45
CA GLN A 40 5.15 -8.38 -12.75
C GLN A 40 4.22 -8.21 -13.96
N LEU A 41 4.43 -8.96 -15.03
CA LEU A 41 3.57 -8.95 -16.22
C LEU A 41 2.16 -9.50 -15.93
N ALA A 42 2.05 -10.53 -15.08
CA ALA A 42 0.76 -11.04 -14.65
C ALA A 42 -0.04 -9.98 -13.85
N ALA A 43 0.62 -9.23 -12.97
CA ALA A 43 0.00 -8.17 -12.17
C ALA A 43 -0.55 -7.01 -13.03
N ARG A 44 0.00 -6.77 -14.23
CA ARG A 44 -0.49 -5.74 -15.17
C ARG A 44 -1.84 -6.09 -15.80
N ARG A 45 -2.30 -7.35 -15.72
CA ARG A 45 -3.58 -7.77 -16.28
C ARG A 45 -4.74 -7.26 -15.42
N SER A 46 -5.64 -6.51 -16.01
CA SER A 46 -6.81 -5.92 -15.33
C SER A 46 -7.79 -6.95 -14.80
N GLY A 47 -7.94 -8.09 -15.50
CA GLY A 47 -8.81 -9.19 -15.10
C GLY A 47 -10.31 -8.85 -15.02
N THR A 48 -10.78 -7.92 -15.84
CA THR A 48 -12.14 -7.36 -15.79
C THR A 48 -13.19 -8.19 -16.55
N GLN A 49 -12.80 -9.30 -17.19
CA GLN A 49 -13.74 -10.16 -17.92
C GLN A 49 -14.81 -10.70 -16.98
N SER A 50 -16.06 -10.59 -17.38
CA SER A 50 -17.21 -11.06 -16.61
C SER A 50 -18.29 -11.63 -17.51
N THR A 51 -18.91 -12.73 -17.06
CA THR A 51 -20.10 -13.31 -17.67
C THR A 51 -21.19 -13.43 -16.61
N LYS A 52 -22.46 -13.34 -17.05
CA LYS A 52 -23.59 -13.49 -16.14
C LYS A 52 -23.89 -14.97 -15.91
N THR A 53 -23.88 -15.39 -14.67
CA THR A 53 -24.38 -16.71 -14.23
C THR A 53 -25.90 -16.73 -14.24
N ARG A 54 -26.51 -17.92 -14.08
CA ARG A 54 -27.96 -18.06 -13.98
C ARG A 54 -28.62 -17.14 -12.95
N ALA A 55 -27.96 -16.87 -11.84
CA ALA A 55 -28.48 -16.03 -10.79
C ALA A 55 -28.41 -14.52 -11.15
N GLU A 56 -27.47 -14.12 -12.01
CA GLU A 56 -27.22 -12.72 -12.40
C GLU A 56 -28.01 -12.30 -13.64
N VAL A 57 -28.56 -13.27 -14.38
CA VAL A 57 -29.42 -12.97 -15.54
C VAL A 57 -30.82 -12.61 -15.05
N SER A 58 -31.36 -11.49 -15.51
CA SER A 58 -32.70 -11.03 -15.16
C SER A 58 -33.77 -12.04 -15.57
N GLY A 59 -34.74 -12.30 -14.69
CA GLY A 59 -35.84 -13.20 -14.89
C GLY A 59 -35.59 -14.65 -14.41
N GLY A 60 -36.56 -15.54 -14.62
CA GLY A 60 -36.43 -16.98 -14.27
C GLY A 60 -36.62 -17.30 -12.79
N GLY A 61 -37.19 -16.39 -11.99
CA GLY A 61 -37.49 -16.62 -10.57
C GLY A 61 -38.59 -17.66 -10.36
N ARG A 62 -39.57 -17.73 -11.27
CA ARG A 62 -40.66 -18.73 -11.23
C ARG A 62 -40.21 -20.03 -11.89
N LYS A 63 -40.55 -21.17 -11.26
CA LYS A 63 -40.39 -22.50 -11.84
C LYS A 63 -41.26 -22.64 -13.08
N PRO A 64 -40.74 -23.10 -14.25
CA PRO A 64 -41.51 -23.16 -15.51
C PRO A 64 -42.75 -24.02 -15.43
N TYR A 65 -42.69 -25.17 -14.76
CA TYR A 65 -43.78 -26.11 -14.62
C TYR A 65 -43.61 -27.03 -13.40
N ALA A 66 -44.61 -27.85 -13.08
CA ALA A 66 -44.59 -28.75 -11.92
C ALA A 66 -43.45 -29.79 -12.04
N GLN A 67 -42.95 -30.26 -10.88
CA GLN A 67 -41.83 -31.20 -10.80
C GLN A 67 -42.08 -32.56 -11.45
N LYS A 68 -43.37 -33.03 -11.44
CA LYS A 68 -43.85 -34.32 -11.96
C LYS A 68 -45.19 -34.14 -12.69
N GLY A 69 -45.55 -35.06 -13.53
CA GLY A 69 -46.85 -35.10 -14.20
C GLY A 69 -46.95 -34.34 -15.53
N THR A 70 -45.86 -33.71 -16.02
CA THR A 70 -45.87 -32.94 -17.29
C THR A 70 -45.30 -33.68 -18.48
N GLY A 71 -44.71 -34.87 -18.31
CA GLY A 71 -44.03 -35.62 -19.37
C GLY A 71 -42.71 -35.01 -19.83
N ASN A 72 -42.38 -33.78 -19.40
CA ASN A 72 -41.18 -33.06 -19.79
C ASN A 72 -39.99 -33.25 -18.83
N ALA A 73 -38.78 -33.00 -19.31
CA ALA A 73 -37.59 -32.97 -18.45
C ALA A 73 -37.72 -31.92 -17.33
N ARG A 74 -37.26 -32.25 -16.13
CA ARG A 74 -37.37 -31.38 -14.97
C ARG A 74 -36.54 -30.09 -15.15
N GLN A 75 -37.16 -28.93 -14.91
CA GLN A 75 -36.51 -27.64 -15.02
C GLN A 75 -36.74 -26.77 -13.79
N GLY A 76 -35.70 -26.10 -13.31
CA GLY A 76 -35.78 -25.21 -12.16
C GLY A 76 -35.91 -23.72 -12.55
N SER A 77 -35.42 -23.34 -13.72
CA SER A 77 -35.44 -21.95 -14.21
C SER A 77 -35.26 -21.93 -15.72
N ILE A 78 -35.86 -20.96 -16.39
CA ILE A 78 -35.67 -20.69 -17.82
C ILE A 78 -34.33 -19.95 -18.10
N ARG A 79 -33.58 -19.57 -17.06
CA ARG A 79 -32.26 -18.93 -17.17
C ARG A 79 -31.11 -19.93 -16.97
N GLY A 80 -31.39 -21.24 -17.04
CA GLY A 80 -30.33 -22.26 -17.06
C GLY A 80 -29.43 -22.12 -18.29
N PRO A 81 -28.17 -22.60 -18.22
CA PRO A 81 -27.20 -22.42 -19.32
C PRO A 81 -27.59 -23.04 -20.66
N HIS A 82 -28.48 -24.05 -20.64
CA HIS A 82 -29.00 -24.73 -21.83
C HIS A 82 -30.15 -23.98 -22.51
N PHE A 83 -30.68 -22.94 -21.89
CA PHE A 83 -31.74 -22.12 -22.48
C PHE A 83 -31.16 -20.94 -23.25
N SER A 84 -31.80 -20.58 -24.36
CA SER A 84 -31.52 -19.33 -25.06
C SER A 84 -31.79 -18.12 -24.14
N GLY A 85 -30.85 -17.23 -24.01
CA GLY A 85 -30.90 -16.09 -23.07
C GLY A 85 -30.71 -16.51 -21.60
N GLY A 86 -30.22 -17.72 -21.33
CA GLY A 86 -29.80 -18.18 -20.01
C GLY A 86 -28.40 -17.66 -19.62
N GLY A 87 -28.00 -18.00 -18.40
CA GLY A 87 -26.65 -17.68 -17.91
C GLY A 87 -25.55 -18.56 -18.50
N VAL A 88 -24.32 -18.15 -18.39
CA VAL A 88 -23.17 -18.96 -18.83
C VAL A 88 -22.71 -19.87 -17.70
N ALA A 89 -22.50 -21.15 -17.99
CA ALA A 89 -21.88 -22.09 -17.06
C ALA A 89 -20.36 -21.91 -17.09
N LEU A 90 -19.71 -21.85 -15.92
CA LEU A 90 -18.26 -21.78 -15.77
C LEU A 90 -17.59 -20.64 -16.58
N GLY A 91 -18.34 -19.57 -16.86
CA GLY A 91 -17.80 -18.42 -17.55
C GLY A 91 -16.78 -17.62 -16.72
N PRO A 92 -15.95 -16.80 -17.37
CA PRO A 92 -14.95 -16.02 -16.68
C PRO A 92 -15.57 -15.00 -15.72
N LYS A 93 -14.98 -14.86 -14.55
CA LYS A 93 -15.32 -13.85 -13.54
C LYS A 93 -14.15 -12.92 -13.32
N PRO A 94 -14.39 -11.66 -12.92
CA PRO A 94 -13.32 -10.75 -12.59
C PRO A 94 -12.42 -11.34 -11.50
N ARG A 95 -11.11 -11.31 -11.74
CA ARG A 95 -10.13 -11.80 -10.77
C ARG A 95 -8.82 -11.02 -10.88
N LYS A 96 -8.07 -10.97 -9.80
CA LYS A 96 -6.69 -10.48 -9.81
C LYS A 96 -5.76 -11.58 -10.32
N TYR A 97 -4.70 -11.14 -11.02
CA TYR A 97 -3.66 -12.03 -11.53
C TYR A 97 -2.33 -11.83 -10.80
N ASP A 98 -2.35 -11.13 -9.67
CA ASP A 98 -1.15 -10.88 -8.87
C ASP A 98 -0.53 -12.19 -8.39
N GLN A 99 0.78 -12.30 -8.55
CA GLN A 99 1.58 -13.42 -8.05
C GLN A 99 2.47 -12.93 -6.93
N LYS A 100 2.27 -13.46 -5.72
CA LYS A 100 3.09 -13.10 -4.56
C LYS A 100 4.52 -13.60 -4.74
N THR A 101 5.47 -12.68 -4.78
CA THR A 101 6.90 -12.95 -4.87
C THR A 101 7.61 -12.44 -3.63
N PRO A 102 8.54 -13.20 -3.01
CA PRO A 102 9.31 -12.74 -1.86
C PRO A 102 10.12 -11.48 -2.20
N LYS A 103 10.16 -10.50 -1.32
CA LYS A 103 10.92 -9.24 -1.53
C LYS A 103 12.41 -9.49 -1.82
N LYS A 104 13.01 -10.53 -1.20
CA LYS A 104 14.41 -10.91 -1.46
C LYS A 104 14.63 -11.36 -2.90
N MET A 105 13.68 -12.11 -3.50
CA MET A 105 13.75 -12.52 -4.91
C MET A 105 13.65 -11.31 -5.85
N VAL A 106 12.76 -10.36 -5.57
CA VAL A 106 12.61 -9.14 -6.38
C VAL A 106 13.89 -8.32 -6.37
N LYS A 107 14.51 -8.14 -5.18
CA LYS A 107 15.80 -7.46 -5.04
C LYS A 107 16.92 -8.21 -5.79
N LEU A 108 16.98 -9.53 -5.67
CA LEU A 108 18.00 -10.34 -6.37
C LEU A 108 17.82 -10.28 -7.90
N ALA A 109 16.58 -10.28 -8.39
CA ALA A 109 16.31 -10.13 -9.82
C ALA A 109 16.82 -8.79 -10.38
N LEU A 110 16.57 -7.69 -9.65
CA LEU A 110 17.06 -6.37 -10.01
C LEU A 110 18.60 -6.31 -10.01
N LYS A 111 19.24 -6.81 -8.95
CA LYS A 111 20.70 -6.89 -8.85
C LYS A 111 21.30 -7.70 -9.99
N SER A 112 20.70 -8.86 -10.30
CA SER A 112 21.13 -9.72 -11.42
C SER A 112 21.02 -9.01 -12.77
N ALA A 113 19.92 -8.28 -13.02
CA ALA A 113 19.72 -7.55 -14.27
C ALA A 113 20.68 -6.37 -14.42
N LEU A 114 20.96 -5.64 -13.33
CA LEU A 114 21.93 -4.54 -13.32
C LEU A 114 23.36 -5.05 -13.51
N SER A 115 23.71 -6.16 -12.86
CA SER A 115 25.04 -6.79 -13.02
C SER A 115 25.27 -7.27 -14.45
N ASP A 116 24.26 -7.81 -15.10
CA ASP A 116 24.31 -8.23 -16.49
C ASP A 116 24.61 -7.04 -17.44
N ARG A 117 23.86 -5.94 -17.27
CA ARG A 117 24.09 -4.70 -18.03
C ARG A 117 25.44 -4.04 -17.70
N ALA A 118 25.93 -4.15 -16.48
CA ALA A 118 27.26 -3.68 -16.11
C ALA A 118 28.37 -4.48 -16.80
N ASN A 119 28.25 -5.82 -16.84
CA ASN A 119 29.18 -6.71 -17.52
C ASN A 119 29.21 -6.48 -19.03
N GLU A 120 28.06 -6.13 -19.63
CA GLU A 120 28.00 -5.76 -21.07
C GLU A 120 28.51 -4.35 -21.35
N GLY A 121 28.86 -3.56 -20.32
CA GLY A 121 29.31 -2.17 -20.48
C GLY A 121 28.21 -1.22 -20.97
N LYS A 122 26.93 -1.56 -20.74
CA LYS A 122 25.78 -0.81 -21.20
C LYS A 122 25.20 0.14 -20.14
N ILE A 123 25.90 0.33 -19.02
CA ILE A 123 25.56 1.32 -18.01
C ILE A 123 26.37 2.58 -18.26
N ILE A 124 25.69 3.71 -18.38
CA ILE A 124 26.28 5.03 -18.59
C ILE A 124 25.90 5.90 -17.40
N VAL A 125 26.88 6.60 -16.84
CA VAL A 125 26.65 7.55 -15.76
C VAL A 125 26.94 8.96 -16.29
N VAL A 126 25.96 9.86 -16.12
CA VAL A 126 26.05 11.26 -16.53
C VAL A 126 26.17 12.12 -15.27
N ASP A 127 27.00 13.13 -15.29
CA ASP A 127 27.20 14.03 -14.14
C ASP A 127 25.88 14.79 -13.83
N SER A 128 25.40 15.55 -14.82
CA SER A 128 24.09 16.24 -14.75
C SER A 128 23.56 16.45 -16.16
N TRP A 129 22.23 16.59 -16.30
CA TRP A 129 21.63 16.84 -17.61
C TRP A 129 21.78 18.27 -18.10
N GLY A 130 21.93 19.28 -17.19
CA GLY A 130 22.13 20.68 -17.55
C GLY A 130 21.05 21.26 -18.48
N ILE A 131 19.82 20.78 -18.40
CA ILE A 131 18.68 21.19 -19.24
C ILE A 131 17.77 22.12 -18.43
N ASP A 132 17.92 23.44 -18.62
CA ASP A 132 17.08 24.44 -17.94
C ASP A 132 15.70 24.57 -18.56
N SER A 133 15.59 24.36 -19.88
CA SER A 133 14.31 24.44 -20.59
C SER A 133 14.01 23.15 -21.37
N PRO A 134 12.76 22.66 -21.35
CA PRO A 134 12.40 21.42 -22.05
C PRO A 134 12.62 21.53 -23.57
N LYS A 135 13.57 20.76 -24.10
CA LYS A 135 13.89 20.69 -25.56
C LYS A 135 14.27 19.26 -25.95
N THR A 136 13.46 18.62 -26.75
CA THR A 136 13.71 17.26 -27.29
C THR A 136 14.96 17.17 -28.18
N LYS A 137 15.29 18.26 -28.90
CA LYS A 137 16.49 18.34 -29.75
C LYS A 137 17.77 18.21 -28.91
N THR A 138 17.83 18.92 -27.77
CA THR A 138 18.97 18.86 -26.85
C THR A 138 19.12 17.45 -26.25
N ALA A 139 18.00 16.85 -25.81
CA ALA A 139 17.97 15.49 -25.28
C ALA A 139 18.47 14.47 -26.32
N LYS A 140 18.04 14.59 -27.59
CA LYS A 140 18.51 13.69 -28.66
C LYS A 140 20.00 13.85 -28.92
N LEU A 141 20.50 15.07 -29.03
CA LEU A 141 21.94 15.33 -29.22
C LEU A 141 22.79 14.79 -28.07
N ALA A 142 22.28 14.86 -26.84
CA ALA A 142 22.95 14.27 -25.67
C ALA A 142 23.06 12.73 -25.78
N LEU A 143 21.97 12.04 -26.18
CA LEU A 143 22.00 10.58 -26.38
C LEU A 143 22.95 10.18 -27.51
N ASP A 144 22.94 10.92 -28.63
CA ASP A 144 23.84 10.69 -29.77
C ASP A 144 25.31 10.90 -29.33
N ALA A 145 25.61 11.94 -28.53
CA ALA A 145 26.96 12.20 -28.00
C ALA A 145 27.43 11.14 -26.98
N LEU A 146 26.50 10.54 -26.22
CA LEU A 146 26.81 9.44 -25.32
C LEU A 146 27.02 8.11 -26.04
N GLY A 147 26.72 8.02 -27.34
CA GLY A 147 26.86 6.80 -28.17
C GLY A 147 25.74 5.79 -27.95
N ILE A 148 24.53 6.24 -27.69
CA ILE A 148 23.35 5.40 -27.42
C ILE A 148 22.55 5.22 -28.71
N ASP A 149 22.72 4.09 -29.39
CA ASP A 149 22.04 3.78 -30.67
C ASP A 149 20.76 2.95 -30.49
N GLY A 150 20.61 2.28 -29.32
CA GLY A 150 19.52 1.38 -28.99
C GLY A 150 18.41 2.00 -28.15
N THR A 151 17.67 1.15 -27.44
CA THR A 151 16.70 1.57 -26.43
C THR A 151 17.42 1.94 -25.13
N ALA A 152 17.02 3.05 -24.53
CA ALA A 152 17.63 3.56 -23.30
C ALA A 152 16.62 3.74 -22.17
N LEU A 153 16.96 3.23 -21.01
CA LEU A 153 16.28 3.51 -19.75
C LEU A 153 17.00 4.67 -19.07
N VAL A 154 16.36 5.82 -19.00
CA VAL A 154 16.94 7.01 -18.36
C VAL A 154 16.32 7.18 -16.99
N VAL A 155 17.16 7.13 -15.96
CA VAL A 155 16.75 7.34 -14.57
C VAL A 155 16.89 8.82 -14.23
N VAL A 156 15.76 9.48 -13.96
CA VAL A 156 15.70 10.93 -13.76
C VAL A 156 15.20 11.24 -12.36
N GLY A 157 15.84 12.19 -11.70
CA GLY A 157 15.42 12.70 -10.40
C GLY A 157 14.13 13.52 -10.49
N ARG A 158 13.49 13.70 -9.34
CA ARG A 158 12.29 14.56 -9.25
C ARG A 158 12.58 16.02 -9.53
N ASP A 159 13.81 16.44 -9.28
CA ASP A 159 14.26 17.84 -9.45
C ASP A 159 14.56 18.15 -10.93
N ASP A 160 14.82 17.15 -11.74
CA ASP A 160 15.16 17.26 -13.17
C ASP A 160 13.93 17.24 -14.09
N ALA A 161 12.86 17.95 -13.72
CA ALA A 161 11.61 17.97 -14.49
C ALA A 161 11.80 18.43 -15.95
N ALA A 162 12.72 19.38 -16.22
CA ALA A 162 13.02 19.86 -17.56
C ALA A 162 13.67 18.76 -18.42
N ALA A 163 14.58 17.97 -17.85
CA ALA A 163 15.17 16.80 -18.50
C ALA A 163 14.12 15.73 -18.80
N ALA A 164 13.26 15.39 -17.82
CA ALA A 164 12.18 14.44 -18.00
C ALA A 164 11.24 14.84 -19.16
N MET A 165 10.82 16.11 -19.23
CA MET A 165 10.00 16.62 -20.32
C MET A 165 10.72 16.55 -21.67
N SER A 166 12.02 16.75 -21.70
CA SER A 166 12.85 16.71 -22.92
C SER A 166 12.98 15.28 -23.50
N PHE A 167 13.10 14.28 -22.63
CA PHE A 167 13.24 12.88 -23.05
C PHE A 167 11.90 12.18 -23.33
N ARG A 168 10.80 12.61 -22.71
CA ARG A 168 9.50 11.92 -22.74
C ARG A 168 8.97 11.63 -24.15
N ASN A 169 9.25 12.48 -25.13
CA ASN A 169 8.75 12.32 -26.48
C ASN A 169 9.64 11.44 -27.39
N LEU A 170 10.77 10.94 -26.89
CA LEU A 170 11.66 10.12 -27.68
C LEU A 170 11.20 8.65 -27.65
N PRO A 171 10.93 8.00 -28.81
CA PRO A 171 10.32 6.66 -28.86
C PRO A 171 11.22 5.53 -28.35
N LYS A 172 12.55 5.74 -28.40
CA LYS A 172 13.52 4.76 -27.92
C LYS A 172 13.95 4.99 -26.46
N VAL A 173 13.36 5.97 -25.79
CA VAL A 173 13.72 6.32 -24.41
C VAL A 173 12.56 6.03 -23.48
N GLN A 174 12.85 5.24 -22.47
CA GLN A 174 11.95 5.03 -21.34
C GLN A 174 12.46 5.85 -20.14
N LEU A 175 11.60 6.63 -19.53
CA LEU A 175 11.91 7.38 -18.32
C LEU A 175 11.41 6.64 -17.10
N ILE A 176 12.19 6.64 -16.04
CA ILE A 176 11.84 6.05 -14.75
C ILE A 176 12.42 6.86 -13.61
N GLY A 177 11.72 6.90 -12.49
CA GLY A 177 12.25 7.44 -11.23
C GLY A 177 13.14 6.43 -10.51
N PRO A 178 14.09 6.88 -9.66
CA PRO A 178 15.01 5.98 -8.97
C PRO A 178 14.31 4.95 -8.07
N GLY A 179 13.17 5.31 -7.47
CA GLY A 179 12.37 4.40 -6.64
C GLY A 179 11.50 3.40 -7.41
N GLU A 180 11.36 3.56 -8.72
CA GLU A 180 10.53 2.71 -9.59
C GLU A 180 11.36 1.71 -10.39
N LEU A 181 12.69 1.72 -10.23
CA LEU A 181 13.60 0.84 -10.96
C LEU A 181 13.28 -0.62 -10.69
N ASN A 182 13.05 -1.38 -11.75
CA ASN A 182 12.67 -2.78 -11.68
C ASN A 182 13.37 -3.64 -12.75
N ALA A 183 13.42 -4.95 -12.51
CA ALA A 183 14.13 -5.88 -13.39
C ALA A 183 13.57 -5.94 -14.83
N TYR A 184 12.25 -5.77 -15.01
CA TYR A 184 11.61 -5.80 -16.31
C TYR A 184 12.08 -4.64 -17.20
N ASP A 185 12.05 -3.41 -16.67
CA ASP A 185 12.45 -2.23 -17.44
C ASP A 185 13.95 -2.24 -17.77
N VAL A 186 14.79 -2.73 -16.85
CA VAL A 186 16.23 -2.94 -17.09
C VAL A 186 16.47 -3.94 -18.24
N LEU A 187 15.71 -5.04 -18.28
CA LEU A 187 15.87 -6.08 -19.32
C LEU A 187 15.30 -5.66 -20.68
N CYS A 188 14.25 -4.82 -20.69
CA CYS A 188 13.64 -4.34 -21.94
C CYS A 188 14.51 -3.30 -22.67
N ASN A 189 15.40 -2.62 -21.95
CA ASN A 189 16.26 -1.58 -22.50
C ASN A 189 17.70 -2.09 -22.66
N GLU A 190 18.37 -1.65 -23.73
CA GLU A 190 19.77 -2.02 -23.98
C GLU A 190 20.72 -1.22 -23.11
N TYR A 191 20.48 0.08 -23.01
CA TYR A 191 21.32 0.99 -22.23
C TYR A 191 20.57 1.50 -21.00
N ILE A 192 21.30 1.68 -19.90
CA ILE A 192 20.79 2.30 -18.69
C ILE A 192 21.62 3.55 -18.42
N VAL A 193 20.95 4.69 -18.30
CA VAL A 193 21.59 5.97 -18.03
C VAL A 193 21.20 6.45 -16.66
N PHE A 194 22.16 6.60 -15.78
CA PHE A 194 22.00 7.17 -14.46
C PHE A 194 22.57 8.57 -14.40
N THR A 195 21.94 9.46 -13.67
CA THR A 195 22.63 10.64 -13.16
C THR A 195 23.51 10.21 -11.97
N LYS A 196 24.67 10.81 -11.80
CA LYS A 196 25.66 10.45 -10.77
C LYS A 196 25.06 10.26 -9.37
N ASP A 197 24.17 11.19 -8.97
CA ASP A 197 23.50 11.17 -7.67
C ASP A 197 22.44 10.08 -7.51
N LEU A 198 22.02 9.46 -8.63
CA LEU A 198 20.94 8.46 -8.67
C LEU A 198 21.45 7.03 -8.90
N VAL A 199 22.75 6.83 -8.93
CA VAL A 199 23.33 5.49 -9.00
C VAL A 199 22.92 4.70 -7.77
N PRO A 200 22.27 3.52 -7.93
CA PRO A 200 21.80 2.75 -6.77
C PRO A 200 22.99 2.23 -5.96
N VAL A 201 23.01 2.55 -4.68
CA VAL A 201 23.97 2.03 -3.71
C VAL A 201 23.23 1.06 -2.80
N SER A 202 23.83 -0.08 -2.45
CA SER A 202 23.25 -0.99 -1.46
C SER A 202 23.32 -0.33 -0.09
N VAL A 203 22.18 0.06 0.41
CA VAL A 203 22.06 0.42 1.83
C VAL A 203 22.18 -0.89 2.61
N VAL A 204 23.36 -1.17 3.13
CA VAL A 204 23.58 -2.21 4.11
C VAL A 204 22.96 -1.71 5.42
N GLY A 205 21.70 -2.02 5.63
CA GLY A 205 20.97 -1.62 6.82
C GLY A 205 19.58 -2.24 6.80
N ASP A 206 19.23 -2.88 7.87
CA ASP A 206 17.89 -3.31 8.23
C ASP A 206 16.82 -2.31 7.83
N GLY A 207 15.71 -2.83 7.33
CA GLY A 207 14.53 -2.15 6.81
C GLY A 207 14.04 -0.89 7.52
N SER A 208 14.80 0.17 7.40
CA SER A 208 14.36 1.52 7.70
C SER A 208 14.76 2.40 6.52
N ALA A 209 13.91 2.49 5.53
CA ALA A 209 13.97 3.56 4.56
C ALA A 209 13.61 4.86 5.30
N THR A 210 14.62 5.54 5.81
CA THR A 210 14.48 6.93 6.24
C THR A 210 14.27 7.77 4.98
N THR A 211 13.04 7.86 4.53
CA THR A 211 12.59 8.98 3.73
C THR A 211 12.61 10.20 4.64
N GLU A 212 13.64 11.00 4.56
CA GLU A 212 13.57 12.36 5.10
C GLU A 212 12.32 13.05 4.52
N PRO A 213 11.41 13.53 5.35
CA PRO A 213 10.26 14.25 4.85
C PRO A 213 10.72 15.62 4.34
N ALA A 214 10.63 15.82 3.02
CA ALA A 214 10.79 17.12 2.39
C ALA A 214 10.00 18.19 3.16
N ALA A 215 10.68 19.23 3.57
CA ALA A 215 10.17 20.37 4.33
C ALA A 215 8.89 20.92 3.71
N LYS A 216 7.78 20.81 4.44
CA LYS A 216 6.51 21.46 4.12
C LYS A 216 6.70 22.98 4.18
N LYS A 217 6.49 23.68 3.06
CA LYS A 217 6.30 25.13 3.03
C LYS A 217 5.13 25.52 3.93
N PRO A 218 5.23 26.60 4.71
CA PRO A 218 4.20 26.98 5.67
C PRO A 218 2.97 27.57 4.97
N ALA A 219 1.80 26.97 5.20
CA ALA A 219 0.52 27.56 4.86
C ALA A 219 0.12 28.59 5.92
N ALA A 220 -0.43 29.69 5.46
CA ALA A 220 -0.75 30.91 6.19
C ALA A 220 -1.66 30.71 7.40
N LYS A 221 -1.28 31.34 8.51
CA LYS A 221 -2.04 31.48 9.75
C LYS A 221 -3.29 32.35 9.58
N LYS A 222 -4.40 31.93 10.20
CA LYS A 222 -5.46 32.83 10.69
C LYS A 222 -5.55 32.73 12.23
N PRO A 223 -5.93 33.83 12.88
CA PRO A 223 -5.43 34.14 14.22
C PRO A 223 -6.25 33.60 15.41
N ALA A 224 -5.55 33.57 16.52
CA ALA A 224 -5.86 33.04 17.81
C ALA A 224 -6.94 33.81 18.60
N ALA A 225 -7.58 33.09 19.54
CA ALA A 225 -8.15 33.65 20.75
C ALA A 225 -7.57 32.93 21.98
N LYS A 226 -7.32 33.74 23.04
CA LYS A 226 -6.47 33.52 24.19
C LYS A 226 -7.05 32.60 25.28
N LYS A 227 -6.16 31.75 25.83
CA LYS A 227 -5.79 31.33 27.20
C LYS A 227 -6.80 31.43 28.37
N PRO A 228 -6.68 30.61 29.47
CA PRO A 228 -5.45 30.44 30.25
C PRO A 228 -5.15 29.03 30.89
N ALA A 229 -3.89 28.89 31.22
CA ALA A 229 -3.20 28.29 32.37
C ALA A 229 -3.11 26.76 32.55
N ALA A 230 -1.88 26.31 32.39
CA ALA A 230 -1.05 25.38 33.20
C ALA A 230 -1.64 24.06 33.72
N GLU A 231 -1.09 22.94 33.19
CA GLU A 231 -0.43 21.95 34.05
C GLU A 231 0.30 20.86 33.20
N LYS A 232 1.51 20.58 33.67
CA LYS A 232 2.40 19.42 33.48
C LYS A 232 2.54 18.77 32.09
N VAL A 233 3.75 18.94 31.57
CA VAL A 233 4.33 18.19 30.47
C VAL A 233 4.36 16.70 30.82
N VAL A 234 3.59 15.90 30.10
CA VAL A 234 3.71 14.45 30.04
C VAL A 234 4.22 14.12 28.66
N ASP A 235 5.26 13.31 28.58
CA ASP A 235 5.96 12.94 27.37
C ASP A 235 5.01 12.35 26.30
N VAL A 236 5.09 12.86 25.09
CA VAL A 236 4.20 12.56 23.94
C VAL A 236 4.34 11.10 23.46
N GLU A 237 5.38 10.38 23.87
CA GLU A 237 5.58 8.97 23.52
C GLU A 237 4.72 8.00 24.34
N THR A 238 4.18 8.43 25.50
CA THR A 238 3.39 7.56 26.40
C THR A 238 1.88 7.75 26.27
N ALA A 239 1.39 8.83 25.64
CA ALA A 239 -0.04 9.16 25.58
C ALA A 239 -0.50 9.54 24.16
N PRO A 240 -0.69 8.59 23.26
CA PRO A 240 -0.97 8.84 21.84
C PRO A 240 -2.32 9.56 21.57
N TYR A 241 -3.28 9.47 22.49
CA TYR A 241 -4.60 10.10 22.38
C TYR A 241 -4.91 11.12 23.52
N GLY A 242 -3.88 11.66 24.15
CA GLY A 242 -4.01 12.68 25.20
C GLY A 242 -3.97 12.14 26.64
N ALA A 243 -4.31 13.01 27.61
CA ALA A 243 -4.23 12.66 29.02
C ALA A 243 -5.21 11.50 29.36
N GLY A 244 -4.67 10.41 29.92
CA GLY A 244 -5.44 9.20 30.23
C GLY A 244 -5.34 8.08 29.21
N SER A 245 -4.53 8.24 28.13
CA SER A 245 -4.19 7.17 27.21
C SER A 245 -2.74 6.71 27.39
N HIS A 246 -2.46 5.44 27.09
CA HIS A 246 -1.13 4.83 27.09
C HIS A 246 -0.93 4.03 25.80
N ALA A 247 0.24 4.10 25.21
CA ALA A 247 0.56 3.35 24.00
C ALA A 247 0.56 1.83 24.25
N ALA A 248 0.39 1.03 23.20
CA ALA A 248 0.47 -0.42 23.25
C ALA A 248 1.79 -0.88 23.89
N THR A 249 1.73 -1.90 24.74
CA THR A 249 2.91 -2.58 25.26
C THR A 249 3.30 -3.74 24.34
N GLU A 250 4.60 -3.99 24.15
CA GLU A 250 5.10 -5.04 23.25
C GLU A 250 4.58 -6.46 23.62
N ASP A 251 4.21 -6.68 24.88
CA ASP A 251 3.72 -7.95 25.42
C ASP A 251 2.20 -8.03 25.59
N ASP A 252 1.42 -7.05 25.07
CA ASP A 252 -0.04 -6.90 25.31
C ASP A 252 -0.44 -6.96 26.80
N SER A 253 0.51 -6.64 27.69
CA SER A 253 0.30 -6.60 29.12
C SER A 253 -0.33 -5.29 29.55
N GLU A 254 -1.30 -5.36 30.48
CA GLU A 254 -2.00 -4.19 31.03
C GLU A 254 -1.01 -3.25 31.77
N PRO A 255 -0.86 -1.99 31.34
CA PRO A 255 -0.08 -0.99 32.06
C PRO A 255 -0.79 -0.63 33.37
N LYS A 256 -0.03 -0.45 34.45
CA LYS A 256 -0.61 -0.11 35.77
C LYS A 256 -1.45 1.16 35.68
N GLY A 257 -2.74 1.01 35.96
CA GLY A 257 -3.70 2.13 35.99
C GLY A 257 -4.42 2.40 34.66
N PHE A 258 -4.30 1.50 33.65
CA PHE A 258 -4.98 1.61 32.37
C PHE A 258 -5.68 0.28 32.02
N PRO A 259 -6.84 -0.02 32.63
CA PRO A 259 -7.50 -1.31 32.47
C PRO A 259 -8.31 -1.45 31.16
N ILE A 260 -8.49 -0.40 30.37
CA ILE A 260 -9.38 -0.39 29.21
C ILE A 260 -8.57 -0.53 27.93
N LYS A 261 -8.89 -1.53 27.12
CA LYS A 261 -8.30 -1.80 25.82
C LYS A 261 -8.99 -1.02 24.72
N GLY A 262 -8.25 -0.25 23.92
CA GLY A 262 -8.74 0.42 22.71
C GLY A 262 -8.09 -0.16 21.46
N ASN A 263 -8.89 -0.30 20.40
CA ASN A 263 -8.42 -0.68 19.07
C ASN A 263 -8.60 0.54 18.15
N ALA A 264 -7.49 1.07 17.67
CA ALA A 264 -7.43 2.28 16.86
C ALA A 264 -8.03 2.10 15.46
N ASP A 265 -7.96 0.88 14.90
CA ASP A 265 -8.53 0.60 13.58
C ASP A 265 -10.06 0.63 13.57
N SER A 266 -10.69 0.14 14.65
CA SER A 266 -12.15 0.08 14.77
C SER A 266 -12.75 1.24 15.57
N MET A 267 -11.92 2.03 16.26
CA MET A 267 -12.32 3.08 17.20
C MET A 267 -13.27 2.57 18.29
N LEU A 268 -13.08 1.32 18.72
CA LEU A 268 -13.85 0.69 19.78
C LEU A 268 -12.97 0.46 21.01
N TYR A 269 -13.58 0.60 22.21
CA TYR A 269 -12.93 0.25 23.46
C TYR A 269 -13.67 -0.88 24.21
N HIS A 270 -12.91 -1.66 24.97
CA HIS A 270 -13.40 -2.77 25.77
C HIS A 270 -12.90 -2.66 27.20
N GLY A 271 -13.83 -2.60 28.14
CA GLY A 271 -13.55 -2.71 29.58
C GLY A 271 -13.29 -4.15 30.00
N PRO A 272 -12.75 -4.36 31.21
CA PRO A 272 -12.44 -5.71 31.77
C PRO A 272 -13.67 -6.62 31.82
N ASP A 273 -14.87 -6.05 31.97
CA ASP A 273 -16.15 -6.76 32.04
C ASP A 273 -16.71 -7.17 30.66
N SER A 274 -16.12 -6.71 29.59
CA SER A 274 -16.56 -7.02 28.23
C SER A 274 -16.20 -8.46 27.84
N PRO A 275 -17.15 -9.24 27.27
CA PRO A 275 -16.89 -10.61 26.79
C PRO A 275 -15.81 -10.69 25.68
N TYR A 276 -15.50 -9.57 25.06
CA TYR A 276 -14.49 -9.48 24.00
C TYR A 276 -13.12 -9.00 24.49
N TYR A 277 -12.98 -8.64 25.77
CA TYR A 277 -11.75 -8.09 26.35
C TYR A 277 -10.52 -9.00 26.16
N SER A 278 -10.70 -10.31 26.35
CA SER A 278 -9.62 -11.30 26.20
C SER A 278 -9.22 -11.57 24.75
N GLN A 279 -10.08 -11.25 23.78
CA GLN A 279 -9.86 -11.49 22.35
C GLN A 279 -9.32 -10.25 21.63
N THR A 280 -9.42 -9.07 22.26
CA THR A 280 -8.98 -7.80 21.69
C THR A 280 -7.51 -7.57 22.00
N VAL A 281 -6.71 -7.37 20.94
CA VAL A 281 -5.33 -6.89 21.03
C VAL A 281 -5.37 -5.37 21.24
N ALA A 282 -4.75 -4.90 22.31
CA ALA A 282 -4.76 -3.49 22.66
C ALA A 282 -3.72 -2.72 21.82
N GLU A 283 -4.18 -1.77 21.02
CA GLU A 283 -3.32 -0.81 20.31
C GLU A 283 -3.14 0.47 21.14
N VAL A 284 -4.10 0.73 22.03
CA VAL A 284 -4.09 1.84 23.00
C VAL A 284 -4.73 1.38 24.31
N TRP A 285 -4.25 1.87 25.42
CA TRP A 285 -4.82 1.63 26.74
C TRP A 285 -5.38 2.92 27.31
N PHE A 286 -6.53 2.84 28.02
CA PHE A 286 -7.15 3.99 28.67
C PHE A 286 -7.36 3.74 30.16
N ALA A 287 -7.24 4.82 30.95
CA ALA A 287 -7.40 4.78 32.39
C ALA A 287 -8.90 4.70 32.80
N THR A 288 -9.78 5.37 32.04
CA THR A 288 -11.22 5.44 32.29
C THR A 288 -12.00 5.40 30.97
N GLU A 289 -13.27 5.02 31.03
CA GLU A 289 -14.15 5.02 29.85
C GLU A 289 -14.36 6.44 29.32
N GLU A 290 -14.46 7.43 30.18
CA GLU A 290 -14.55 8.84 29.79
C GLU A 290 -13.33 9.33 28.98
N ALA A 291 -12.14 8.83 29.33
CA ALA A 291 -10.93 9.14 28.58
C ALA A 291 -10.91 8.49 27.20
N ALA A 292 -11.47 7.30 27.05
CA ALA A 292 -11.63 6.63 25.76
C ALA A 292 -12.66 7.35 24.88
N GLU A 293 -13.79 7.76 25.45
CA GLU A 293 -14.83 8.53 24.74
C GLU A 293 -14.33 9.93 24.32
N ALA A 294 -13.61 10.61 25.20
CA ALA A 294 -12.98 11.90 24.88
C ALA A 294 -11.93 11.78 23.77
N ALA A 295 -11.31 10.61 23.61
CA ALA A 295 -10.40 10.27 22.53
C ALA A 295 -11.11 9.86 21.22
N GLY A 296 -12.45 9.76 21.23
CA GLY A 296 -13.27 9.40 20.06
C GLY A 296 -13.53 7.91 19.89
N PHE A 297 -13.25 7.09 20.91
CA PHE A 297 -13.59 5.68 20.93
C PHE A 297 -15.02 5.48 21.47
N SER A 298 -15.70 4.41 21.02
CA SER A 298 -17.06 4.08 21.45
C SER A 298 -17.16 2.65 21.96
N LYS A 299 -18.16 2.37 22.83
CA LYS A 299 -18.47 0.99 23.22
C LYS A 299 -19.03 0.20 22.04
N PRO A 300 -18.77 -1.10 21.92
CA PRO A 300 -19.43 -1.97 20.93
C PRO A 300 -20.96 -1.97 21.12
N ALA A 301 -21.69 -1.92 20.01
CA ALA A 301 -23.16 -1.88 20.03
C ALA A 301 -23.81 -3.05 20.80
N SER A 302 -23.16 -4.21 20.83
CA SER A 302 -23.60 -5.38 21.59
C SER A 302 -23.50 -5.21 23.11
N VAL A 303 -22.57 -4.39 23.60
CA VAL A 303 -22.39 -4.10 25.03
C VAL A 303 -23.34 -3.00 25.43
N GLN A 304 -23.53 -1.96 24.60
CA GLN A 304 -24.50 -0.89 24.81
C GLN A 304 -25.93 -1.46 24.93
N ALA A 305 -26.34 -2.34 24.02
CA ALA A 305 -27.65 -2.98 24.07
C ALA A 305 -27.84 -3.88 25.29
N ALA A 306 -26.80 -4.49 25.84
CA ALA A 306 -26.87 -5.30 27.04
C ALA A 306 -26.95 -4.43 28.32
N GLU A 307 -26.26 -3.29 28.33
CA GLU A 307 -26.34 -2.32 29.43
C GLU A 307 -27.73 -1.64 29.47
N GLU A 308 -28.28 -1.20 28.33
CA GLU A 308 -29.63 -0.64 28.22
C GLU A 308 -30.71 -1.63 28.68
N ALA A 309 -30.59 -2.91 28.27
CA ALA A 309 -31.54 -3.95 28.73
C ALA A 309 -31.42 -4.25 30.22
N ALA A 310 -30.23 -4.15 30.82
CA ALA A 310 -30.02 -4.34 32.24
C ALA A 310 -30.56 -3.14 33.05
N GLU A 311 -30.43 -1.93 32.53
CA GLU A 311 -30.93 -0.71 33.15
C GLU A 311 -32.47 -0.66 33.10
N GLU A 312 -33.08 -1.11 31.99
CA GLU A 312 -34.54 -1.22 31.85
C GLU A 312 -35.12 -2.28 32.79
N ALA A 313 -34.45 -3.43 32.95
CA ALA A 313 -34.84 -4.47 33.91
C ALA A 313 -34.72 -4.00 35.37
N ALA A 314 -33.69 -3.27 35.71
CA ALA A 314 -33.51 -2.69 37.06
C ALA A 314 -34.54 -1.60 37.38
N ALA A 315 -34.93 -0.82 36.36
CA ALA A 315 -36.00 0.18 36.52
C ALA A 315 -37.38 -0.46 36.72
N GLU A 316 -37.63 -1.60 36.04
CA GLU A 316 -38.88 -2.37 36.17
C GLU A 316 -38.97 -3.04 37.56
N GLU A 317 -37.85 -3.58 38.10
CA GLU A 317 -37.78 -4.16 39.45
C GLU A 317 -37.94 -3.09 40.54
N ALA A 318 -37.38 -1.90 40.39
CA ALA A 318 -37.56 -0.79 41.31
C ALA A 318 -38.99 -0.24 41.30
N ALA A 319 -39.68 -0.25 40.17
CA ALA A 319 -41.10 0.14 40.06
C ALA A 319 -42.04 -0.87 40.73
N ALA A 320 -41.71 -2.17 40.64
CA ALA A 320 -42.49 -3.24 41.28
C ALA A 320 -42.39 -3.21 42.84
N ASP A 321 -41.22 -2.85 43.39
CA ASP A 321 -41.03 -2.71 44.85
C ASP A 321 -41.73 -1.49 45.43
N ASP A 322 -41.89 -0.41 44.64
CA ASP A 322 -42.62 0.80 45.08
C ASP A 322 -44.16 0.58 45.05
N GLU A 323 -44.67 -0.32 44.20
CA GLU A 323 -46.09 -0.71 44.17
C GLU A 323 -46.45 -1.67 45.33
N ALA A 324 -45.53 -2.62 45.65
CA ALA A 324 -45.71 -3.53 46.77
C ALA A 324 -45.70 -2.83 48.14
N THR A 325 -45.03 -1.69 48.27
CA THR A 325 -44.95 -0.91 49.49
C THR A 325 -46.22 -0.03 49.71
N LYS A 326 -46.97 0.24 48.64
CA LYS A 326 -48.24 1.04 48.72
C LYS A 326 -49.48 0.22 48.97
N GLU A 327 -49.50 -1.08 48.81
CA GLU A 327 -50.62 -1.98 49.12
C GLU A 327 -50.57 -2.51 50.55
N GLY A 328 -49.55 -2.24 51.36
CA GLY A 328 -49.35 -2.73 52.73
C GLY A 328 -49.53 -1.68 53.85
N ALA A 329 -50.09 -0.46 53.57
CA ALA A 329 -50.31 0.60 54.57
C ALA A 329 -51.78 0.92 54.76
#